data_f23aeed10bad2b203b29b1e212d9d203
#
_entry.id   f23aeed10bad2b203b29b1e212d9d203
#
_cell.length_a   1.000
_cell.length_b   1.000
_cell.length_c   1.000
_cell.angle_alpha   90.00
_cell.angle_beta   90.00
_cell.angle_gamma   90.00
#
_symmetry.space_group_name_H-M   'P 1'
#
loop_
_entity.id
_entity.type
_entity.pdbx_description
1 polymer ?
#
loop_
_entity_poly.entity_id
_entity_poly.type
_entity_poly.pdbx_seq_one_letter_code
_entity_poly.pdbx_strand_id
1 'polypeptide(L)'
;ATYGLITPEEIAGTTGGFITGKNDKVDVSGYAIAEIDCKETGTVKGIPVDVCEASVNPTERSIQANLLKTFSLLDAMPSALPIYLGSEIVIKSEEISGLIIAGESTTIFYLDTRDGNNMKTQPTMSNLVPVFEIKSSSIIADEDAEKMESSIVQNQNYFSYWMNFDTPLDLIPFLMWATSILFIAASFVMMLRDEDEFELEEIEEESNLGLLQRMEQM
;
A
#
# COMPACT_ATOMS: atom_id res chain seq x y z
N ALA A 1 -25.82 10.92 -2.62
CA ALA A 1 -27.10 10.80 -1.89
C ALA A 1 -27.23 9.36 -1.43
N THR A 2 -27.25 9.16 -0.12
CA THR A 2 -27.23 7.81 0.49
C THR A 2 -28.58 7.14 0.59
N TYR A 3 -29.61 7.71 0.03
CA TYR A 3 -31.01 7.24 0.13
C TYR A 3 -31.46 6.86 1.56
N GLY A 4 -30.68 7.23 2.60
CA GLY A 4 -30.95 6.87 3.99
C GLY A 4 -30.71 5.40 4.35
N LEU A 5 -30.05 4.65 3.47
CA LEU A 5 -29.73 3.22 3.68
C LEU A 5 -28.41 3.06 4.44
N ILE A 6 -27.55 4.06 4.38
CA ILE A 6 -26.25 4.11 5.00
C ILE A 6 -26.19 5.34 5.91
N THR A 7 -25.63 5.19 7.10
CA THR A 7 -25.44 6.31 8.02
C THR A 7 -24.25 7.19 7.60
N PRO A 8 -24.21 8.47 8.01
CA PRO A 8 -23.05 9.32 7.76
C PRO A 8 -21.74 8.75 8.34
N GLU A 9 -21.82 8.06 9.48
CA GLU A 9 -20.68 7.42 10.12
C GLU A 9 -20.15 6.25 9.30
N GLU A 10 -21.04 5.45 8.72
CA GLU A 10 -20.67 4.34 7.83
C GLU A 10 -19.97 4.87 6.57
N ILE A 11 -20.47 5.97 5.99
CA ILE A 11 -19.85 6.61 4.82
C ILE A 11 -18.48 7.20 5.17
N ALA A 12 -18.35 7.85 6.32
CA ALA A 12 -17.07 8.41 6.77
C ALA A 12 -15.99 7.35 6.95
N GLY A 13 -16.40 6.09 7.15
CA GLY A 13 -15.49 4.94 7.24
C GLY A 13 -15.13 4.31 5.90
N THR A 14 -15.67 4.80 4.77
CA THR A 14 -15.33 4.26 3.45
C THR A 14 -14.03 4.83 2.92
N THR A 15 -13.34 4.05 2.11
CA THR A 15 -12.11 4.50 1.46
C THR A 15 -12.40 5.56 0.41
N GLY A 16 -11.63 6.65 0.45
CA GLY A 16 -11.75 7.80 -0.45
C GLY A 16 -10.89 7.71 -1.71
N GLY A 17 -10.65 6.51 -2.25
CA GLY A 17 -9.82 6.31 -3.44
C GLY A 17 -8.45 5.68 -3.16
N PHE A 18 -8.18 5.36 -1.89
CA PHE A 18 -6.97 4.67 -1.47
C PHE A 18 -7.33 3.44 -0.64
N ILE A 19 -6.65 2.32 -0.88
CA ILE A 19 -6.75 1.09 -0.10
C ILE A 19 -5.57 1.03 0.86
N THR A 20 -5.83 0.82 2.15
CA THR A 20 -4.79 0.72 3.18
C THR A 20 -4.46 -0.72 3.55
N GLY A 21 -5.27 -1.67 3.06
CA GLY A 21 -5.11 -3.10 3.31
C GLY A 21 -5.63 -3.59 4.67
N LYS A 22 -6.22 -2.68 5.49
CA LYS A 22 -6.78 -3.08 6.80
C LYS A 22 -8.13 -2.43 7.04
N ASN A 23 -9.16 -3.26 7.15
CA ASN A 23 -10.54 -2.84 7.47
C ASN A 23 -11.09 -1.76 6.52
N ASP A 24 -10.60 -1.75 5.29
CA ASP A 24 -11.10 -0.84 4.28
C ASP A 24 -12.52 -1.21 3.89
N LYS A 25 -13.31 -0.19 3.60
CA LYS A 25 -14.72 -0.33 3.24
C LYS A 25 -15.03 0.46 1.98
N VAL A 26 -15.87 -0.09 1.15
CA VAL A 26 -16.34 0.58 -0.07
C VAL A 26 -17.83 0.84 -0.01
N ASP A 27 -18.23 2.02 -0.48
CA ASP A 27 -19.65 2.35 -0.68
C ASP A 27 -20.15 1.72 -2.00
N VAL A 28 -21.14 0.87 -1.86
CA VAL A 28 -21.82 0.21 -3.00
C VAL A 28 -22.95 1.10 -3.48
N SER A 29 -22.61 2.14 -4.23
CA SER A 29 -23.54 3.07 -4.90
C SER A 29 -24.58 3.70 -3.96
N GLY A 30 -24.26 3.91 -2.69
CA GLY A 30 -25.16 4.47 -1.69
C GLY A 30 -26.19 3.48 -1.13
N TYR A 31 -26.10 2.21 -1.47
CA TYR A 31 -27.02 1.16 -1.01
C TYR A 31 -26.49 0.31 0.12
N ALA A 32 -25.21 0.04 0.12
CA ALA A 32 -24.54 -0.80 1.13
C ALA A 32 -23.10 -0.39 1.32
N ILE A 33 -22.52 -0.81 2.43
CA ILE A 33 -21.08 -0.77 2.66
C ILE A 33 -20.56 -2.20 2.66
N ALA A 34 -19.51 -2.47 1.90
CA ALA A 34 -18.83 -3.75 1.85
C ALA A 34 -17.42 -3.63 2.41
N GLU A 35 -16.97 -4.63 3.13
CA GLU A 35 -15.57 -4.75 3.59
C GLU A 35 -14.70 -5.25 2.45
N ILE A 36 -13.51 -4.69 2.34
CA ILE A 36 -12.53 -5.01 1.30
C ILE A 36 -11.53 -6.01 1.87
N ASP A 37 -11.22 -7.04 1.09
CA ASP A 37 -10.23 -8.06 1.43
C ASP A 37 -9.25 -8.22 0.26
N CYS A 38 -7.97 -7.91 0.49
CA CYS A 38 -6.92 -7.98 -0.51
C CYS A 38 -6.13 -9.27 -0.33
N LYS A 39 -6.15 -10.16 -1.32
CA LYS A 39 -5.57 -11.50 -1.23
C LYS A 39 -4.55 -11.81 -2.32
N GLU A 40 -4.65 -11.15 -3.43
CA GLU A 40 -3.86 -11.45 -4.61
C GLU A 40 -3.09 -10.20 -5.06
N THR A 41 -2.01 -10.43 -5.76
CA THR A 41 -1.23 -9.38 -6.42
C THR A 41 -1.31 -9.56 -7.93
N GLY A 42 -1.16 -8.48 -8.67
CA GLY A 42 -1.25 -8.51 -10.12
C GLY A 42 -0.51 -7.35 -10.76
N THR A 43 -0.80 -7.10 -12.03
CA THR A 43 -0.24 -5.96 -12.77
C THR A 43 -1.30 -5.34 -13.65
N VAL A 44 -1.42 -4.03 -13.63
CA VAL A 44 -2.31 -3.26 -14.50
C VAL A 44 -1.47 -2.21 -15.23
N LYS A 45 -1.38 -2.29 -16.56
CA LYS A 45 -0.59 -1.37 -17.39
C LYS A 45 0.85 -1.17 -16.88
N GLY A 46 1.53 -2.24 -16.48
CA GLY A 46 2.89 -2.19 -15.93
C GLY A 46 3.01 -1.82 -14.46
N ILE A 47 1.93 -1.36 -13.82
CA ILE A 47 1.89 -0.98 -12.42
C ILE A 47 1.58 -2.21 -11.55
N PRO A 48 2.43 -2.54 -10.55
CA PRO A 48 2.11 -3.59 -9.57
C PRO A 48 0.88 -3.19 -8.75
N VAL A 49 -0.05 -4.12 -8.56
CA VAL A 49 -1.30 -3.86 -7.85
C VAL A 49 -1.66 -5.00 -6.91
N ASP A 50 -2.28 -4.64 -5.79
CA ASP A 50 -3.05 -5.55 -4.97
C ASP A 50 -4.45 -5.71 -5.56
N VAL A 51 -4.92 -6.95 -5.65
CA VAL A 51 -6.27 -7.28 -6.09
C VAL A 51 -7.14 -7.51 -4.86
N CYS A 52 -8.10 -6.64 -4.69
CA CYS A 52 -8.95 -6.59 -3.52
C CYS A 52 -10.41 -6.86 -3.91
N GLU A 53 -11.07 -7.68 -3.15
CA GLU A 53 -12.45 -8.09 -3.38
C GLU A 53 -13.37 -7.58 -2.26
N ALA A 54 -14.57 -7.20 -2.62
CA ALA A 54 -15.63 -6.88 -1.70
C ALA A 54 -16.94 -7.45 -2.21
N SER A 55 -17.81 -7.91 -1.30
CA SER A 55 -19.10 -8.46 -1.69
C SER A 55 -20.22 -8.06 -0.75
N VAL A 56 -21.41 -7.99 -1.29
CA VAL A 56 -22.67 -7.82 -0.55
C VAL A 56 -23.54 -9.03 -0.81
N ASN A 57 -23.84 -9.77 0.25
CA ASN A 57 -24.73 -10.92 0.16
C ASN A 57 -26.18 -10.47 -0.08
N PRO A 58 -26.82 -10.86 -1.18
CA PRO A 58 -28.17 -10.41 -1.50
C PRO A 58 -29.22 -10.87 -0.47
N THR A 59 -29.01 -11.98 0.22
CA THR A 59 -29.97 -12.49 1.22
C THR A 59 -30.04 -11.62 2.48
N GLU A 60 -29.01 -10.81 2.73
CA GLU A 60 -28.89 -10.01 3.96
C GLU A 60 -29.29 -8.54 3.77
N ARG A 61 -29.31 -8.07 2.51
CA ARG A 61 -29.50 -6.64 2.25
C ARG A 61 -30.79 -6.32 1.51
N SER A 62 -31.85 -6.06 2.27
CA SER A 62 -33.06 -5.46 1.73
C SER A 62 -32.92 -3.94 1.62
N ILE A 63 -33.05 -3.41 0.42
CA ILE A 63 -32.98 -1.95 0.16
C ILE A 63 -34.36 -1.27 0.27
N GLN A 64 -35.38 -2.03 0.45
CA GLN A 64 -36.75 -1.58 0.38
C GLN A 64 -37.14 -0.57 1.46
N ALA A 65 -36.71 -0.83 2.70
CA ALA A 65 -37.29 -0.13 3.86
C ALA A 65 -37.01 1.39 3.86
N ASN A 66 -35.91 1.84 3.23
CA ASN A 66 -35.49 3.24 3.29
C ASN A 66 -35.84 4.04 2.03
N LEU A 67 -35.78 3.40 0.86
CA LEU A 67 -36.31 4.00 -0.37
C LEU A 67 -37.76 4.44 -0.22
N LEU A 68 -38.53 3.70 0.54
CA LEU A 68 -39.91 3.94 0.80
C LEU A 68 -40.24 5.11 1.69
N LYS A 69 -39.42 5.39 2.68
CA LYS A 69 -39.58 6.58 3.53
C LYS A 69 -39.40 7.87 2.73
N THR A 70 -38.61 7.80 1.64
CA THR A 70 -38.31 8.97 0.81
C THR A 70 -39.34 9.17 -0.32
N PHE A 71 -39.99 8.12 -0.77
CA PHE A 71 -40.86 8.16 -1.94
C PHE A 71 -42.16 7.44 -1.77
N SER A 72 -42.78 7.36 -0.66
CA SER A 72 -44.14 6.81 -0.40
C SER A 72 -44.74 5.83 -1.47
N LEU A 73 -43.88 5.30 -2.37
CA LEU A 73 -44.30 4.44 -3.47
C LEU A 73 -44.84 3.10 -2.97
N LEU A 74 -44.38 2.67 -1.80
CA LEU A 74 -44.88 1.46 -1.17
C LEU A 74 -46.02 1.73 -0.14
N ASP A 75 -46.10 2.94 0.38
CA ASP A 75 -47.34 3.36 1.04
C ASP A 75 -48.48 3.40 0.01
N ALA A 76 -48.15 3.68 -1.25
CA ALA A 76 -49.10 3.61 -2.36
C ALA A 76 -49.26 2.20 -2.96
N MET A 77 -48.31 1.29 -2.72
CA MET A 77 -48.31 -0.10 -3.22
C MET A 77 -47.97 -1.09 -2.11
N PRO A 78 -48.90 -1.35 -1.17
CA PRO A 78 -48.64 -2.24 -0.02
C PRO A 78 -48.33 -3.69 -0.40
N SER A 79 -48.51 -4.06 -1.66
CA SER A 79 -48.16 -5.38 -2.19
C SER A 79 -46.84 -5.42 -3.00
N ALA A 80 -46.04 -4.34 -2.99
CA ALA A 80 -44.77 -4.35 -3.66
C ALA A 80 -43.82 -5.35 -3.01
N LEU A 81 -43.15 -6.13 -3.84
CA LEU A 81 -42.21 -7.15 -3.39
C LEU A 81 -40.91 -6.51 -2.86
N PRO A 82 -40.35 -7.06 -1.79
CA PRO A 82 -39.05 -6.57 -1.28
C PRO A 82 -37.93 -6.72 -2.30
N ILE A 83 -37.10 -5.69 -2.39
CA ILE A 83 -35.92 -5.66 -3.25
C ILE A 83 -34.68 -5.89 -2.39
N TYR A 84 -33.87 -6.81 -2.82
CA TYR A 84 -32.58 -7.16 -2.20
C TYR A 84 -31.44 -6.79 -3.14
N LEU A 85 -30.27 -6.50 -2.56
CA LEU A 85 -29.06 -6.10 -3.29
C LEU A 85 -27.96 -7.12 -3.06
N GLY A 86 -27.41 -7.65 -4.14
CA GLY A 86 -26.15 -8.35 -4.14
C GLY A 86 -25.11 -7.57 -4.96
N SER A 87 -23.88 -7.57 -4.56
CA SER A 87 -22.80 -6.93 -5.32
C SER A 87 -21.51 -7.69 -5.17
N GLU A 88 -20.79 -7.79 -6.28
CA GLU A 88 -19.41 -8.26 -6.34
C GLU A 88 -18.56 -7.12 -6.89
N ILE A 89 -17.47 -6.82 -6.19
CA ILE A 89 -16.60 -5.68 -6.48
C ILE A 89 -15.18 -6.18 -6.47
N VAL A 90 -14.42 -5.85 -7.50
CA VAL A 90 -12.98 -6.09 -7.60
C VAL A 90 -12.30 -4.73 -7.76
N ILE A 91 -11.37 -4.43 -6.86
CA ILE A 91 -10.58 -3.20 -6.87
C ILE A 91 -9.12 -3.59 -7.04
N LYS A 92 -8.42 -2.89 -7.92
CA LYS A 92 -6.98 -3.05 -8.11
C LYS A 92 -6.30 -1.76 -7.69
N SER A 93 -5.58 -1.80 -6.57
CA SER A 93 -4.87 -0.66 -6.02
C SER A 93 -3.37 -0.83 -6.17
N GLU A 94 -2.66 0.26 -6.41
CA GLU A 94 -1.19 0.23 -6.45
C GLU A 94 -0.64 -0.21 -5.08
N GLU A 95 0.32 -1.15 -5.11
CA GLU A 95 0.77 -1.94 -3.95
C GLU A 95 1.29 -1.09 -2.78
N ILE A 96 1.95 0.03 -3.05
CA ILE A 96 2.59 0.85 -2.00
C ILE A 96 1.73 2.05 -1.62
N SER A 97 1.23 2.79 -2.59
CA SER A 97 0.41 3.99 -2.30
C SER A 97 -1.04 3.66 -1.97
N GLY A 98 -1.50 2.46 -2.32
CA GLY A 98 -2.91 2.09 -2.19
C GLY A 98 -3.86 2.80 -3.16
N LEU A 99 -3.34 3.59 -4.12
CA LEU A 99 -4.17 4.33 -5.07
C LEU A 99 -4.93 3.35 -5.97
N ILE A 100 -6.24 3.56 -6.10
CA ILE A 100 -7.08 2.71 -6.94
C ILE A 100 -6.78 2.97 -8.43
N ILE A 101 -6.29 1.94 -9.11
CA ILE A 101 -5.88 1.96 -10.52
C ILE A 101 -6.99 1.45 -11.43
N ALA A 102 -7.73 0.45 -10.97
CA ALA A 102 -8.86 -0.09 -11.70
C ALA A 102 -9.92 -0.60 -10.74
N GLY A 103 -11.15 -0.66 -11.20
CA GLY A 103 -12.27 -1.21 -10.46
C GLY A 103 -13.32 -1.81 -11.39
N GLU A 104 -13.88 -2.93 -10.97
CA GLU A 104 -14.99 -3.60 -11.63
C GLU A 104 -16.05 -3.91 -10.57
N SER A 105 -17.30 -3.68 -10.89
CA SER A 105 -18.40 -4.05 -10.01
C SER A 105 -19.58 -4.61 -10.80
N THR A 106 -20.20 -5.64 -10.25
CA THR A 106 -21.45 -6.19 -10.72
C THR A 106 -22.45 -6.14 -9.57
N THR A 107 -23.47 -5.32 -9.72
CA THR A 107 -24.53 -5.14 -8.72
C THR A 107 -25.84 -5.64 -9.28
N ILE A 108 -26.48 -6.56 -8.57
CA ILE A 108 -27.72 -7.20 -9.00
C ILE A 108 -28.81 -6.90 -7.97
N PHE A 109 -29.95 -6.47 -8.48
CA PHE A 109 -31.16 -6.26 -7.71
C PHE A 109 -32.08 -7.46 -7.87
N TYR A 110 -32.55 -7.96 -6.75
CA TYR A 110 -33.40 -9.15 -6.68
C TYR A 110 -34.74 -8.81 -6.09
N LEU A 111 -35.79 -9.46 -6.58
CA LEU A 111 -37.12 -9.47 -5.96
C LEU A 111 -37.29 -10.74 -5.13
N ASP A 112 -37.82 -10.59 -3.92
CA ASP A 112 -38.27 -11.71 -3.11
C ASP A 112 -39.65 -12.12 -3.59
N THR A 113 -39.78 -13.36 -4.07
CA THR A 113 -41.01 -13.90 -4.66
C THR A 113 -41.85 -14.70 -3.65
N ARG A 114 -41.48 -14.70 -2.38
CA ARG A 114 -42.23 -15.41 -1.35
C ARG A 114 -43.57 -14.69 -1.04
N ASP A 115 -44.51 -15.45 -0.54
CA ASP A 115 -45.76 -14.88 -0.03
C ASP A 115 -45.52 -14.00 1.21
N GLY A 116 -46.29 -12.91 1.36
CA GLY A 116 -46.08 -11.89 2.41
C GLY A 116 -45.99 -12.42 3.84
N ASN A 117 -46.59 -13.58 4.14
CA ASN A 117 -46.48 -14.22 5.44
C ASN A 117 -45.09 -14.83 5.71
N ASN A 118 -44.36 -15.18 4.65
CA ASN A 118 -43.03 -15.79 4.72
C ASN A 118 -41.88 -14.77 4.66
N MET A 119 -42.19 -13.49 4.42
CA MET A 119 -41.18 -12.41 4.31
C MET A 119 -40.64 -11.94 5.65
N LYS A 120 -41.08 -12.50 6.77
CA LYS A 120 -40.58 -12.17 8.12
C LYS A 120 -39.20 -12.77 8.42
N THR A 121 -38.73 -13.71 7.60
CA THR A 121 -37.42 -14.35 7.71
C THR A 121 -36.55 -13.95 6.54
N GLN A 122 -35.24 -14.05 6.69
CA GLN A 122 -34.32 -13.84 5.59
C GLN A 122 -34.64 -14.78 4.41
N PRO A 123 -34.59 -14.29 3.15
CA PRO A 123 -34.76 -15.15 1.99
C PRO A 123 -33.52 -16.04 1.80
N THR A 124 -33.72 -17.13 1.08
CA THR A 124 -32.64 -17.89 0.48
C THR A 124 -32.48 -17.46 -0.98
N MET A 125 -31.33 -17.73 -1.59
CA MET A 125 -31.09 -17.40 -3.00
C MET A 125 -32.13 -17.97 -3.95
N SER A 126 -32.73 -19.12 -3.61
CA SER A 126 -33.81 -19.73 -4.40
C SER A 126 -35.12 -18.95 -4.42
N ASN A 127 -35.30 -18.03 -3.47
CA ASN A 127 -36.45 -17.15 -3.38
C ASN A 127 -36.24 -15.79 -4.06
N LEU A 128 -35.02 -15.51 -4.43
CA LEU A 128 -34.64 -14.25 -5.03
C LEU A 128 -34.54 -14.38 -6.55
N VAL A 129 -35.28 -13.55 -7.25
CA VAL A 129 -35.27 -13.50 -8.72
C VAL A 129 -34.53 -12.22 -9.14
N PRO A 130 -33.45 -12.34 -9.93
CA PRO A 130 -32.73 -11.17 -10.44
C PRO A 130 -33.63 -10.42 -11.44
N VAL A 131 -33.73 -9.10 -11.27
CA VAL A 131 -34.56 -8.23 -12.12
C VAL A 131 -33.76 -7.15 -12.82
N PHE A 132 -32.67 -6.73 -12.23
CA PHE A 132 -31.84 -5.66 -12.77
C PHE A 132 -30.38 -5.87 -12.41
N GLU A 133 -29.48 -5.68 -13.37
CA GLU A 133 -28.05 -5.80 -13.20
C GLU A 133 -27.36 -4.53 -13.66
N ILE A 134 -26.44 -4.03 -12.86
CA ILE A 134 -25.55 -2.92 -13.20
C ILE A 134 -24.12 -3.45 -13.22
N LYS A 135 -23.43 -3.30 -14.34
CA LYS A 135 -21.99 -3.52 -14.44
C LYS A 135 -21.30 -2.19 -14.61
N SER A 136 -20.29 -1.98 -13.82
CA SER A 136 -19.42 -0.80 -13.91
C SER A 136 -17.98 -1.25 -13.95
N SER A 137 -17.19 -0.64 -14.80
CA SER A 137 -15.75 -0.85 -14.83
C SER A 137 -15.03 0.47 -15.07
N SER A 138 -13.91 0.64 -14.44
CA SER A 138 -13.02 1.78 -14.62
C SER A 138 -11.57 1.29 -14.62
N ILE A 139 -10.74 1.93 -15.39
CA ILE A 139 -9.31 1.70 -15.44
C ILE A 139 -8.60 3.03 -15.68
N ILE A 140 -7.44 3.19 -15.07
CA ILE A 140 -6.60 4.39 -15.23
C ILE A 140 -6.33 4.66 -16.73
N ALA A 141 -6.35 5.92 -17.14
CA ALA A 141 -6.00 6.32 -18.50
C ALA A 141 -4.53 5.97 -18.82
N ASP A 142 -4.22 5.73 -20.10
CA ASP A 142 -2.85 5.34 -20.48
C ASP A 142 -1.83 6.43 -20.14
N GLU A 143 -2.16 7.68 -20.37
CA GLU A 143 -1.30 8.83 -20.04
C GLU A 143 -1.01 8.95 -18.55
N ASP A 144 -1.99 8.68 -17.69
CA ASP A 144 -1.82 8.73 -16.24
C ASP A 144 -1.07 7.49 -15.72
N ALA A 145 -1.25 6.34 -16.36
CA ALA A 145 -0.49 5.13 -16.07
C ALA A 145 1.01 5.31 -16.39
N GLU A 146 1.35 5.89 -17.54
CA GLU A 146 2.73 6.21 -17.94
C GLU A 146 3.38 7.22 -16.97
N LYS A 147 2.64 8.25 -16.53
CA LYS A 147 3.12 9.20 -15.52
C LYS A 147 3.36 8.51 -14.18
N MET A 148 2.47 7.61 -13.79
CA MET A 148 2.59 6.88 -12.54
C MET A 148 3.76 5.89 -12.58
N GLU A 149 3.93 5.15 -13.67
CA GLU A 149 5.06 4.25 -13.88
C GLU A 149 6.39 5.01 -13.79
N SER A 150 6.51 6.12 -14.50
CA SER A 150 7.76 6.90 -14.55
C SER A 150 8.10 7.66 -13.26
N SER A 151 7.10 8.10 -12.50
CA SER A 151 7.31 8.94 -11.32
C SER A 151 7.20 8.18 -10.01
N ILE A 152 6.28 7.24 -9.87
CA ILE A 152 6.03 6.52 -8.62
C ILE A 152 6.73 5.16 -8.65
N VAL A 153 6.40 4.30 -9.62
CA VAL A 153 6.91 2.92 -9.69
C VAL A 153 8.43 2.91 -9.85
N GLN A 154 8.98 3.79 -10.67
CA GLN A 154 10.43 3.90 -10.87
C GLN A 154 11.14 4.37 -9.59
N ASN A 155 10.59 5.34 -8.87
CA ASN A 155 11.13 5.79 -7.58
C ASN A 155 10.99 4.71 -6.49
N GLN A 156 9.87 3.97 -6.47
CA GLN A 156 9.67 2.83 -5.57
C GLN A 156 10.69 1.73 -5.83
N ASN A 157 11.01 1.42 -7.09
CA ASN A 157 12.06 0.48 -7.44
C ASN A 157 13.44 0.93 -6.92
N TYR A 158 13.74 2.22 -6.97
CA TYR A 158 14.95 2.77 -6.34
C TYR A 158 14.89 2.68 -4.80
N PHE A 159 13.76 2.98 -4.19
CA PHE A 159 13.56 2.86 -2.75
C PHE A 159 13.56 1.41 -2.27
N SER A 160 12.91 0.49 -3.00
CA SER A 160 12.93 -0.94 -2.66
C SER A 160 14.32 -1.53 -2.79
N TYR A 161 15.13 -1.04 -3.73
CA TYR A 161 16.55 -1.35 -3.81
C TYR A 161 17.29 -0.89 -2.55
N TRP A 162 16.89 0.22 -1.93
CA TRP A 162 17.43 0.68 -0.65
C TRP A 162 16.81 -0.02 0.56
N MET A 163 15.54 -0.40 0.52
CA MET A 163 14.83 -1.06 1.63
C MET A 163 15.05 -2.58 1.71
N ASN A 164 15.22 -3.24 0.57
CA ASN A 164 15.68 -4.64 0.52
C ASN A 164 17.17 -4.80 0.84
N PHE A 165 17.81 -3.71 1.23
CA PHE A 165 19.17 -3.59 1.67
C PHE A 165 19.31 -3.79 3.20
N ASP A 166 18.57 -4.70 3.80
CA ASP A 166 18.88 -5.15 5.16
C ASP A 166 20.29 -5.74 5.23
N THR A 167 20.77 -6.40 4.19
CA THR A 167 22.14 -6.90 4.12
C THR A 167 23.20 -5.85 3.75
N PRO A 168 22.96 -4.88 2.84
CA PRO A 168 23.98 -3.87 2.56
C PRO A 168 23.91 -2.62 3.43
N LEU A 169 22.82 -2.33 4.15
CA LEU A 169 22.86 -1.31 5.21
C LEU A 169 23.79 -1.73 6.34
N ASP A 170 23.95 -3.03 6.57
CA ASP A 170 25.00 -3.56 7.45
C ASP A 170 26.39 -3.53 6.79
N LEU A 171 26.46 -3.68 5.46
CA LEU A 171 27.71 -3.63 4.72
C LEU A 171 28.31 -2.21 4.65
N ILE A 172 27.48 -1.17 4.49
CA ILE A 172 27.96 0.23 4.44
C ILE A 172 28.60 0.68 5.75
N PRO A 173 27.97 0.53 6.94
CA PRO A 173 28.62 0.82 8.21
C PRO A 173 29.82 -0.08 8.45
N PHE A 174 29.78 -1.34 8.06
CA PHE A 174 30.93 -2.24 8.16
C PHE A 174 32.12 -1.76 7.30
N LEU A 175 31.88 -1.36 6.06
CA LEU A 175 32.93 -0.79 5.18
C LEU A 175 33.45 0.55 5.72
N MET A 176 32.58 1.42 6.23
CA MET A 176 32.99 2.67 6.87
C MET A 176 33.85 2.40 8.11
N TRP A 177 33.45 1.41 8.91
CA TRP A 177 34.24 1.01 10.11
C TRP A 177 35.59 0.40 9.72
N ALA A 178 35.60 -0.50 8.74
CA ALA A 178 36.85 -1.11 8.23
C ALA A 178 37.83 -0.09 7.63
N THR A 179 37.30 0.87 6.85
CA THR A 179 38.15 1.96 6.31
C THR A 179 38.65 2.88 7.40
N SER A 180 37.87 3.19 8.44
CA SER A 180 38.33 3.98 9.58
C SER A 180 39.48 3.29 10.34
N ILE A 181 39.39 1.98 10.57
CA ILE A 181 40.43 1.20 11.19
C ILE A 181 41.72 1.22 10.33
N LEU A 182 41.58 1.06 9.01
CA LEU A 182 42.72 1.13 8.08
C LEU A 182 43.40 2.51 8.13
N PHE A 183 42.63 3.59 8.18
CA PHE A 183 43.22 4.94 8.32
C PHE A 183 43.92 5.14 9.65
N ILE A 184 43.37 4.64 10.75
CA ILE A 184 43.99 4.68 12.08
C ILE A 184 45.31 3.88 12.06
N ALA A 185 45.30 2.67 11.51
CA ALA A 185 46.47 1.83 11.39
C ALA A 185 47.56 2.48 10.51
N ALA A 186 47.17 3.06 9.37
CA ALA A 186 48.10 3.77 8.50
C ALA A 186 48.72 5.01 9.20
N SER A 187 47.91 5.78 9.94
CA SER A 187 48.40 6.91 10.74
C SER A 187 49.40 6.45 11.81
N PHE A 188 49.14 5.33 12.45
CA PHE A 188 50.05 4.77 13.48
C PHE A 188 51.36 4.31 12.87
N VAL A 189 51.33 3.67 11.70
CA VAL A 189 52.53 3.26 10.98
C VAL A 189 53.34 4.47 10.52
N MET A 190 52.68 5.54 10.06
CA MET A 190 53.41 6.78 9.70
C MET A 190 54.05 7.43 10.91
N MET A 191 53.36 7.47 12.06
CA MET A 191 53.88 8.03 13.29
C MET A 191 55.14 7.26 13.79
N LEU A 192 55.09 5.93 13.75
CA LEU A 192 56.25 5.10 14.11
C LEU A 192 57.44 5.31 13.15
N ARG A 193 57.14 5.50 11.86
CA ARG A 193 58.20 5.76 10.87
C ARG A 193 58.86 7.13 11.07
N ASP A 194 58.06 8.13 11.45
CA ASP A 194 58.60 9.45 11.75
C ASP A 194 59.45 9.44 13.02
N GLU A 195 59.12 8.61 14.03
CA GLU A 195 59.98 8.40 15.23
C GLU A 195 61.28 7.71 14.86
N ASP A 196 61.25 6.68 14.00
CA ASP A 196 62.48 5.98 13.55
C ASP A 196 63.38 6.92 12.71
N GLU A 197 62.83 7.79 11.85
CA GLU A 197 63.60 8.76 11.08
C GLU A 197 64.24 9.82 12.01
N PHE A 198 63.53 10.24 13.07
CA PHE A 198 64.02 11.21 14.04
C PHE A 198 65.17 10.63 14.89
N GLU A 199 65.06 9.37 15.35
CA GLU A 199 66.14 8.69 16.07
C GLU A 199 67.41 8.51 15.19
N LEU A 200 67.26 8.23 13.90
CA LEU A 200 68.33 8.09 12.95
C LEU A 200 69.05 9.43 12.72
N GLU A 201 68.35 10.54 12.58
CA GLU A 201 68.95 11.88 12.46
C GLU A 201 69.66 12.26 13.75
N GLU A 202 69.16 11.97 14.93
CA GLU A 202 69.81 12.27 16.21
C GLU A 202 71.18 11.49 16.36
N ILE A 203 71.15 10.19 15.97
CA ILE A 203 72.38 9.36 15.96
C ILE A 203 73.43 9.86 14.96
N GLU A 204 72.96 10.33 13.79
CA GLU A 204 73.88 10.86 12.76
C GLU A 204 74.47 12.19 13.19
N GLU A 205 73.75 13.06 13.88
CA GLU A 205 74.17 14.34 14.42
C GLU A 205 75.18 14.12 15.57
N GLU A 206 74.92 13.19 16.51
CA GLU A 206 75.87 12.81 17.57
C GLU A 206 77.21 12.24 16.99
N SER A 207 77.08 11.37 15.97
CA SER A 207 78.22 10.79 15.29
C SER A 207 79.12 11.87 14.63
N ASN A 208 78.51 12.83 13.95
CA ASN A 208 79.16 13.93 13.31
C ASN A 208 79.84 14.89 14.33
N LEU A 209 79.16 15.17 15.44
CA LEU A 209 79.74 15.98 16.53
C LEU A 209 80.94 15.31 17.17
N GLY A 210 80.91 14.00 17.38
CA GLY A 210 81.98 13.20 17.89
C GLY A 210 83.23 13.16 16.95
N LEU A 211 82.98 13.18 15.63
CA LEU A 211 84.08 13.29 14.63
C LEU A 211 84.69 14.66 14.62
N LEU A 212 83.95 15.74 14.71
CA LEU A 212 84.38 17.11 14.78
C LEU A 212 85.29 17.36 16.02
N GLN A 213 84.82 16.86 17.20
CA GLN A 213 85.61 16.96 18.44
C GLN A 213 87.01 16.21 18.34
N ARG A 214 87.07 15.07 17.65
CA ARG A 214 88.32 14.36 17.44
C ARG A 214 89.23 15.08 16.49
N MET A 215 88.69 15.79 15.52
CA MET A 215 89.53 16.58 14.59
C MET A 215 90.15 17.86 15.23
N GLU A 216 89.42 18.46 16.23
CA GLU A 216 89.93 19.60 16.99
C GLU A 216 91.07 19.24 17.96
N GLN A 217 91.24 17.97 18.34
CA GLN A 217 92.25 17.49 19.28
C GLN A 217 93.57 16.99 18.59
N MET A 218 93.58 17.01 17.28
CA MET A 218 94.80 16.65 16.49
C MET A 218 95.52 17.87 16.01
#